data_78b5dd6fe2a293c6b02538d7fb57b446
#
_entry.id   78b5dd6fe2a293c6b02538d7fb57b446
#
_cell.length_a   1.000
_cell.length_b   1.000
_cell.length_c   1.000
_cell.angle_alpha   90.00
_cell.angle_beta   90.00
_cell.angle_gamma   90.00
#
_symmetry.space_group_name_H-M   'P 1'
#
loop_
_entity.id
_entity.type
_entity.pdbx_description
1 polymer ?
#
loop_
_entity_poly.entity_id
_entity_poly.type
_entity_poly.pdbx_seq_one_letter_code
_entity_poly.pdbx_strand_id
1 'polypeptide(L)'
;MKQDIEVPVKANDLIEGVKDFELLLSDVQQSYLVKPVGKAVIEDQQAVVKLVRTERGEEGSKDILYELGLFKTDGTPLTNATGANIIVDGIYGEGTADALDFDMGLTPRVIFANGSQKSSFNVRTLEDTRYELPKTVVVNFNKVHSLSGSNVAFDGELLSCSGIVVDQPARLAIASLGDHRVNNNVVSGFFTVSLLRASDGTLLTNATGSDIIVNCVTLPDATAKEGKDFVFTNLHDLRISGDGNHSSANVNGVVLFSTDTSEKQVKLKIKSVNQPTGAQPISVSDAERTAEFTIRK
;
A
#
# COMPACT_ATOMS: atom_id res chain seq x y z
N MET A 1 18.70 -49.48 46.98
CA MET A 1 19.23 -48.10 46.75
C MET A 1 18.72 -47.73 45.34
N LYS A 2 18.14 -46.52 45.16
CA LYS A 2 17.76 -46.01 43.85
C LYS A 2 18.83 -45.02 43.43
N GLN A 3 19.26 -45.08 42.17
CA GLN A 3 20.27 -44.16 41.64
C GLN A 3 19.70 -43.52 40.36
N ASP A 4 19.75 -42.20 40.25
CA ASP A 4 19.27 -41.46 39.09
C ASP A 4 20.46 -41.21 38.16
N ILE A 5 20.18 -41.24 36.85
CA ILE A 5 21.14 -40.91 35.78
C ILE A 5 20.67 -39.63 35.12
N GLU A 6 21.50 -38.59 35.19
CA GLU A 6 21.22 -37.32 34.51
C GLU A 6 21.87 -37.29 33.13
N VAL A 7 21.09 -36.95 32.12
CA VAL A 7 21.58 -36.78 30.77
C VAL A 7 21.41 -35.28 30.38
N PRO A 8 22.49 -34.51 30.21
CA PRO A 8 22.40 -33.11 29.87
C PRO A 8 21.94 -32.91 28.42
N VAL A 9 20.91 -32.10 28.22
CA VAL A 9 20.41 -31.70 26.90
C VAL A 9 21.02 -30.35 26.53
N LYS A 10 21.53 -30.22 25.29
CA LYS A 10 22.10 -28.97 24.77
C LYS A 10 21.04 -28.22 23.98
N ALA A 11 20.88 -26.94 24.30
CA ALA A 11 20.09 -26.02 23.48
C ALA A 11 20.82 -25.73 22.17
N ASN A 12 20.04 -25.53 21.08
CA ASN A 12 20.53 -25.09 19.79
C ASN A 12 19.60 -24.00 19.23
N ASP A 13 19.83 -23.55 17.99
CA ASP A 13 19.02 -22.51 17.29
C ASP A 13 18.20 -23.11 16.13
N LEU A 14 17.79 -24.37 16.32
CA LEU A 14 17.01 -25.12 15.34
C LEU A 14 15.61 -25.42 15.91
N ILE A 15 14.61 -25.43 15.03
CA ILE A 15 13.31 -26.04 15.29
C ILE A 15 13.37 -27.44 14.69
N GLU A 16 13.28 -28.41 15.53
CA GLU A 16 13.36 -29.83 15.14
C GLU A 16 12.04 -30.53 15.48
N GLY A 17 11.93 -31.77 15.44
CA GLY A 17 10.82 -32.54 15.99
C GLY A 17 11.22 -33.17 17.31
N VAL A 18 10.27 -33.86 17.93
CA VAL A 18 10.56 -34.69 19.10
C VAL A 18 11.63 -35.72 18.72
N LYS A 19 12.64 -35.85 19.55
CA LYS A 19 13.68 -36.87 19.43
C LYS A 19 13.62 -37.81 20.62
N ASP A 20 13.84 -39.07 20.38
CA ASP A 20 13.99 -40.06 21.42
C ASP A 20 15.43 -40.56 21.49
N PHE A 21 15.83 -41.01 22.66
CA PHE A 21 17.07 -41.72 22.85
C PHE A 21 16.88 -42.88 23.81
N GLU A 22 17.74 -43.86 23.66
CA GLU A 22 17.78 -45.04 24.52
C GLU A 22 19.05 -45.02 25.35
N LEU A 23 18.91 -45.27 26.66
CA LEU A 23 20.01 -45.52 27.58
C LEU A 23 20.13 -47.01 27.82
N LEU A 24 21.24 -47.62 27.39
CA LEU A 24 21.51 -49.00 27.57
C LEU A 24 22.44 -49.19 28.78
N LEU A 25 22.00 -49.96 29.75
CA LEU A 25 22.85 -50.42 30.87
C LEU A 25 23.51 -51.72 30.48
N SER A 26 24.84 -51.77 30.56
CA SER A 26 25.66 -52.98 30.27
C SER A 26 26.62 -53.25 31.44
N ASP A 27 27.26 -54.41 31.39
CA ASP A 27 28.38 -54.82 32.31
C ASP A 27 28.05 -54.81 33.80
N VAL A 28 26.86 -55.25 34.16
CA VAL A 28 26.42 -55.34 35.54
C VAL A 28 27.20 -56.47 36.26
N GLN A 29 27.91 -56.10 37.31
CA GLN A 29 28.65 -57.06 38.13
C GLN A 29 27.83 -57.44 39.37
N GLN A 30 27.82 -58.72 39.69
CA GLN A 30 27.19 -59.29 40.90
C GLN A 30 25.65 -59.10 40.98
N SER A 31 24.98 -58.84 39.84
CA SER A 31 23.53 -58.70 39.74
C SER A 31 23.03 -59.09 38.33
N TYR A 32 21.70 -59.04 38.10
CA TYR A 32 21.12 -59.18 36.76
C TYR A 32 20.24 -57.97 36.44
N LEU A 33 20.13 -57.66 35.13
CA LEU A 33 19.31 -56.54 34.63
C LEU A 33 17.89 -57.01 34.33
N VAL A 34 16.91 -56.39 34.98
CA VAL A 34 15.49 -56.69 34.72
C VAL A 34 14.99 -55.88 33.52
N LYS A 35 15.44 -54.62 33.42
CA LYS A 35 15.18 -53.70 32.31
C LYS A 35 16.47 -52.99 31.91
N PRO A 36 17.23 -53.49 30.94
CA PRO A 36 18.51 -52.93 30.56
C PRO A 36 18.40 -51.64 29.75
N VAL A 37 17.21 -51.30 29.21
CA VAL A 37 16.98 -50.15 28.33
C VAL A 37 16.04 -49.18 28.99
N GLY A 38 16.48 -47.97 29.12
CA GLY A 38 15.66 -46.81 29.44
C GLY A 38 15.44 -45.96 28.22
N LYS A 39 14.19 -45.50 27.97
CA LYS A 39 13.84 -44.58 26.89
C LYS A 39 13.48 -43.23 27.44
N ALA A 40 13.91 -42.17 26.78
CA ALA A 40 13.53 -40.81 27.08
C ALA A 40 13.28 -40.02 25.82
N VAL A 41 12.49 -38.98 25.94
CA VAL A 41 12.10 -38.08 24.84
C VAL A 41 12.69 -36.70 25.11
N ILE A 42 13.26 -36.10 24.09
CA ILE A 42 13.69 -34.69 24.09
C ILE A 42 12.63 -33.91 23.28
N GLU A 43 11.94 -33.04 24.00
CA GLU A 43 11.03 -32.05 23.37
C GLU A 43 11.82 -30.82 22.97
N ASP A 44 11.46 -30.24 21.81
CA ASP A 44 12.10 -29.03 21.34
C ASP A 44 11.60 -27.81 22.09
N GLN A 45 12.44 -26.76 22.09
CA GLN A 45 12.08 -25.48 22.67
C GLN A 45 10.93 -24.83 21.91
N GLN A 46 10.15 -24.00 22.59
CA GLN A 46 9.08 -23.23 21.94
C GLN A 46 9.65 -22.23 20.93
N ALA A 47 9.14 -22.28 19.71
CA ALA A 47 9.37 -21.30 18.66
C ALA A 47 8.19 -20.33 18.55
N VAL A 48 8.48 -19.05 18.34
CA VAL A 48 7.47 -17.99 18.19
C VAL A 48 7.58 -17.38 16.80
N VAL A 49 6.46 -17.30 16.10
CA VAL A 49 6.36 -16.57 14.82
C VAL A 49 6.16 -15.09 15.12
N LYS A 50 7.01 -14.23 14.55
CA LYS A 50 6.94 -12.77 14.71
C LYS A 50 7.04 -12.08 13.37
N LEU A 51 6.45 -10.86 13.30
CA LEU A 51 6.65 -9.94 12.19
C LEU A 51 8.08 -9.39 12.24
N VAL A 52 8.81 -9.49 11.13
CA VAL A 52 10.15 -8.94 10.96
C VAL A 52 10.07 -7.54 10.35
N ARG A 53 9.31 -7.42 9.25
CA ARG A 53 9.07 -6.13 8.59
C ARG A 53 7.85 -6.17 7.70
N THR A 54 7.33 -4.98 7.39
CA THR A 54 6.41 -4.72 6.29
C THR A 54 7.02 -3.70 5.34
N GLU A 55 6.76 -3.86 4.04
CA GLU A 55 7.01 -2.83 3.04
C GLU A 55 5.68 -2.34 2.49
N ARG A 56 5.57 -1.03 2.29
CA ARG A 56 4.38 -0.44 1.71
C ARG A 56 4.19 -0.87 0.27
N GLY A 57 2.95 -1.08 -0.14
CA GLY A 57 2.54 -1.25 -1.52
C GLY A 57 2.24 0.08 -2.20
N GLU A 58 2.17 0.05 -3.53
CA GLU A 58 1.70 1.14 -4.38
C GLU A 58 0.74 0.53 -5.40
N GLU A 59 -0.43 1.09 -5.55
CA GLU A 59 -1.50 0.55 -6.38
C GLU A 59 -1.03 0.21 -7.78
N GLY A 60 -1.36 -1.02 -8.23
CA GLY A 60 -1.02 -1.54 -9.54
C GLY A 60 0.47 -1.69 -9.86
N SER A 61 1.39 -1.22 -9.01
CA SER A 61 2.82 -1.21 -9.30
C SER A 61 3.69 -1.97 -8.30
N LYS A 62 3.33 -1.97 -7.01
CA LYS A 62 4.11 -2.62 -5.96
C LYS A 62 3.22 -3.26 -4.92
N ASP A 63 3.40 -4.55 -4.67
CA ASP A 63 2.72 -5.31 -3.63
C ASP A 63 3.15 -4.90 -2.22
N ILE A 64 2.27 -5.11 -1.23
CA ILE A 64 2.61 -4.98 0.19
C ILE A 64 3.34 -6.25 0.61
N LEU A 65 4.53 -6.12 1.19
CA LEU A 65 5.30 -7.24 1.71
C LEU A 65 5.10 -7.38 3.23
N TYR A 66 4.81 -8.59 3.69
CA TYR A 66 4.87 -9.00 5.10
C TYR A 66 5.94 -10.08 5.24
N GLU A 67 7.02 -9.79 5.95
CA GLU A 67 8.08 -10.76 6.24
C GLU A 67 7.96 -11.25 7.68
N LEU A 68 7.76 -12.55 7.87
CA LEU A 68 7.71 -13.20 9.17
C LEU A 68 9.02 -13.95 9.45
N GLY A 69 9.33 -14.16 10.72
CA GLY A 69 10.49 -14.92 11.19
C GLY A 69 10.15 -15.87 12.32
N LEU A 70 11.00 -16.86 12.50
CA LEU A 70 10.95 -17.83 13.59
C LEU A 70 11.97 -17.44 14.66
N PHE A 71 11.54 -17.39 15.91
CA PHE A 71 12.36 -16.94 17.04
C PHE A 71 12.13 -17.81 18.26
N LYS A 72 13.13 -17.84 19.17
CA LYS A 72 12.92 -18.24 20.55
C LYS A 72 12.08 -17.19 21.29
N THR A 73 11.59 -17.52 22.46
CA THR A 73 10.86 -16.56 23.31
C THR A 73 11.74 -15.38 23.73
N ASP A 74 13.06 -15.55 23.81
CA ASP A 74 14.05 -14.49 24.09
C ASP A 74 14.39 -13.60 22.87
N GLY A 75 13.87 -13.92 21.69
CA GLY A 75 14.11 -13.18 20.45
C GLY A 75 15.27 -13.70 19.60
N THR A 76 15.97 -14.75 20.02
CA THR A 76 17.02 -15.39 19.20
C THR A 76 16.39 -16.02 17.95
N PRO A 77 16.91 -15.76 16.72
CA PRO A 77 16.40 -16.38 15.50
C PRO A 77 16.55 -17.91 15.51
N LEU A 78 15.52 -18.60 14.98
CA LEU A 78 15.50 -20.04 14.84
C LEU A 78 15.41 -20.46 13.36
N THR A 79 16.05 -21.58 13.04
CA THR A 79 15.97 -22.20 11.70
C THR A 79 15.03 -23.41 11.74
N ASN A 80 14.13 -23.50 10.77
CA ASN A 80 13.32 -24.70 10.58
C ASN A 80 14.21 -25.88 10.13
N ALA A 81 14.40 -26.85 11.00
CA ALA A 81 15.15 -28.09 10.76
C ALA A 81 14.28 -29.33 10.92
N THR A 82 12.95 -29.20 10.80
CA THR A 82 11.98 -30.28 10.99
C THR A 82 11.99 -31.31 9.86
N GLY A 83 12.65 -31.00 8.73
CA GLY A 83 12.56 -31.81 7.49
C GLY A 83 11.27 -31.56 6.70
N ALA A 84 10.37 -30.70 7.18
CA ALA A 84 9.09 -30.34 6.57
C ALA A 84 8.88 -28.82 6.56
N ASN A 85 7.83 -28.34 5.87
CA ASN A 85 7.44 -26.95 5.91
C ASN A 85 6.68 -26.64 7.20
N ILE A 86 6.93 -25.45 7.77
CA ILE A 86 6.07 -24.80 8.75
C ILE A 86 5.19 -23.81 7.99
N ILE A 87 3.86 -23.97 8.07
CA ILE A 87 2.90 -23.15 7.34
C ILE A 87 2.13 -22.29 8.32
N VAL A 88 2.07 -21.00 8.04
CA VAL A 88 1.33 -20.01 8.83
C VAL A 88 0.22 -19.45 7.97
N ASP A 89 -1.02 -19.74 8.34
CA ASP A 89 -2.21 -19.25 7.67
C ASP A 89 -2.80 -18.04 8.39
N GLY A 90 -3.39 -17.14 7.62
CA GLY A 90 -4.03 -15.94 8.11
C GLY A 90 -5.32 -15.60 7.37
N ILE A 91 -5.94 -14.54 7.82
CA ILE A 91 -7.11 -13.91 7.22
C ILE A 91 -6.89 -12.40 7.16
N TYR A 92 -7.56 -11.73 6.25
CA TYR A 92 -7.60 -10.27 6.26
C TYR A 92 -8.42 -9.78 7.47
N GLY A 93 -7.88 -8.78 8.17
CA GLY A 93 -8.51 -8.11 9.30
C GLY A 93 -9.13 -6.77 8.90
N GLU A 94 -9.65 -6.05 9.88
CA GLU A 94 -10.20 -4.72 9.67
C GLU A 94 -9.08 -3.70 9.40
N GLY A 95 -9.07 -3.15 8.20
CA GLY A 95 -8.20 -2.06 7.74
C GLY A 95 -9.04 -0.96 7.10
N THR A 96 -8.40 0.05 6.53
CA THR A 96 -9.09 1.12 5.78
C THR A 96 -9.11 0.87 4.28
N ALA A 97 -8.29 -0.08 3.78
CA ALA A 97 -8.27 -0.50 2.39
C ALA A 97 -9.45 -1.45 2.08
N ASP A 98 -9.98 -1.37 0.88
CA ASP A 98 -11.10 -2.19 0.39
C ASP A 98 -10.71 -3.09 -0.81
N ALA A 99 -11.68 -3.74 -1.43
CA ALA A 99 -11.46 -4.66 -2.54
C ALA A 99 -11.04 -3.97 -3.86
N LEU A 100 -11.00 -2.64 -3.92
CA LEU A 100 -10.48 -1.89 -5.06
C LEU A 100 -8.98 -1.62 -4.90
N ASP A 101 -8.48 -1.57 -3.65
CA ASP A 101 -7.07 -1.29 -3.34
C ASP A 101 -6.18 -2.53 -3.43
N PHE A 102 -6.71 -3.73 -3.10
CA PHE A 102 -5.94 -4.96 -3.09
C PHE A 102 -6.76 -6.23 -3.35
N ASP A 103 -6.08 -7.29 -3.78
CA ASP A 103 -6.71 -8.59 -4.09
C ASP A 103 -7.04 -9.38 -2.80
N MET A 104 -8.29 -9.31 -2.39
CA MET A 104 -8.82 -10.06 -1.24
C MET A 104 -9.05 -11.55 -1.54
N GLY A 105 -8.92 -12.01 -2.77
CA GLY A 105 -9.13 -13.41 -3.17
C GLY A 105 -7.97 -14.33 -2.77
N LEU A 106 -6.79 -13.77 -2.45
CA LEU A 106 -5.64 -14.53 -2.00
C LEU A 106 -5.69 -14.75 -0.49
N THR A 107 -5.68 -16.01 -0.06
CA THR A 107 -5.58 -16.33 1.38
C THR A 107 -4.16 -16.03 1.87
N PRO A 108 -3.98 -15.21 2.93
CA PRO A 108 -2.68 -14.95 3.51
C PRO A 108 -2.02 -16.25 4.00
N ARG A 109 -0.86 -16.58 3.44
CA ARG A 109 -0.10 -17.79 3.79
C ARG A 109 1.41 -17.55 3.70
N VAL A 110 2.12 -17.89 4.76
CA VAL A 110 3.58 -17.88 4.81
C VAL A 110 4.09 -19.31 4.99
N ILE A 111 5.12 -19.69 4.23
CA ILE A 111 5.70 -21.02 4.25
C ILE A 111 7.18 -20.91 4.61
N PHE A 112 7.55 -21.38 5.79
CA PHE A 112 8.95 -21.54 6.18
C PHE A 112 9.42 -22.92 5.71
N ALA A 113 10.15 -22.95 4.60
CA ALA A 113 10.77 -24.18 4.11
C ALA A 113 11.80 -24.70 5.11
N ASN A 114 12.12 -26.01 5.02
CA ASN A 114 13.23 -26.56 5.79
C ASN A 114 14.53 -25.81 5.48
N GLY A 115 15.28 -25.42 6.51
CA GLY A 115 16.47 -24.57 6.42
C GLY A 115 16.20 -23.07 6.45
N SER A 116 14.97 -22.59 6.45
CA SER A 116 14.66 -21.16 6.48
C SER A 116 14.42 -20.62 7.90
N GLN A 117 14.82 -19.37 8.13
CA GLN A 117 14.53 -18.60 9.34
C GLN A 117 13.41 -17.58 9.13
N LYS A 118 13.24 -17.13 7.89
CA LYS A 118 12.30 -16.09 7.48
C LYS A 118 11.55 -16.52 6.23
N SER A 119 10.36 -15.98 6.07
CA SER A 119 9.57 -16.13 4.87
C SER A 119 8.60 -14.96 4.74
N SER A 120 8.05 -14.75 3.54
CA SER A 120 7.21 -13.60 3.25
C SER A 120 5.91 -13.98 2.56
N PHE A 121 4.93 -13.10 2.68
CA PHE A 121 3.68 -13.07 1.96
C PHE A 121 3.50 -11.69 1.32
N ASN A 122 3.11 -11.67 0.06
CA ASN A 122 2.81 -10.45 -0.66
C ASN A 122 1.29 -10.30 -0.83
N VAL A 123 0.77 -9.14 -0.47
CA VAL A 123 -0.59 -8.73 -0.80
C VAL A 123 -0.53 -7.94 -2.09
N ARG A 124 -1.15 -8.50 -3.13
CA ARG A 124 -1.20 -7.85 -4.44
C ARG A 124 -2.05 -6.59 -4.35
N THR A 125 -1.47 -5.45 -4.72
CA THR A 125 -2.20 -4.19 -4.87
C THR A 125 -2.94 -4.15 -6.21
N LEU A 126 -4.08 -3.49 -6.24
CA LEU A 126 -4.88 -3.27 -7.44
C LEU A 126 -4.81 -1.80 -7.80
N GLU A 127 -5.06 -1.52 -9.06
CA GLU A 127 -5.12 -0.16 -9.60
C GLU A 127 -6.58 0.20 -9.84
N ASP A 128 -6.99 1.38 -9.37
CA ASP A 128 -8.33 1.89 -9.62
C ASP A 128 -8.30 3.31 -10.24
N THR A 129 -9.41 4.01 -10.27
CA THR A 129 -9.52 5.37 -10.83
C THR A 129 -9.76 6.45 -9.79
N ARG A 130 -9.44 6.17 -8.53
CA ARG A 130 -9.54 7.11 -7.43
C ARG A 130 -8.15 7.68 -7.10
N TYR A 131 -8.14 8.87 -6.57
CA TYR A 131 -6.98 9.47 -5.92
C TYR A 131 -7.30 9.62 -4.45
N GLU A 132 -6.60 8.89 -3.61
CA GLU A 132 -6.97 8.66 -2.21
C GLU A 132 -5.80 8.93 -1.24
N LEU A 133 -6.10 8.92 0.05
CA LEU A 133 -5.09 8.91 1.09
C LEU A 133 -4.55 7.49 1.30
N PRO A 134 -3.33 7.34 1.86
CA PRO A 134 -2.81 6.02 2.21
C PRO A 134 -3.77 5.24 3.07
N LYS A 135 -3.97 3.96 2.74
CA LYS A 135 -4.89 3.05 3.42
C LYS A 135 -4.12 1.90 4.07
N THR A 136 -4.73 1.28 5.07
CA THR A 136 -4.14 0.15 5.80
C THR A 136 -4.76 -1.16 5.36
N VAL A 137 -3.90 -2.16 5.13
CA VAL A 137 -4.27 -3.56 4.96
C VAL A 137 -3.80 -4.32 6.20
N VAL A 138 -4.72 -5.01 6.88
CA VAL A 138 -4.41 -5.80 8.07
C VAL A 138 -4.47 -7.28 7.72
N VAL A 139 -3.44 -8.03 8.13
CA VAL A 139 -3.40 -9.49 8.03
C VAL A 139 -3.27 -10.06 9.44
N ASN A 140 -4.20 -10.93 9.82
CA ASN A 140 -4.21 -11.65 11.08
C ASN A 140 -3.82 -13.11 10.82
N PHE A 141 -2.58 -13.47 11.14
CA PHE A 141 -2.12 -14.86 11.12
C PHE A 141 -2.59 -15.55 12.40
N ASN A 142 -3.41 -16.56 12.26
CA ASN A 142 -4.13 -17.18 13.38
C ASN A 142 -3.96 -18.72 13.44
N LYS A 143 -3.22 -19.32 12.52
CA LYS A 143 -3.03 -20.77 12.48
C LYS A 143 -1.62 -21.12 12.05
N VAL A 144 -1.01 -22.03 12.81
CA VAL A 144 0.30 -22.61 12.50
C VAL A 144 0.13 -24.11 12.27
N HIS A 145 0.67 -24.59 11.17
CA HIS A 145 0.79 -26.01 10.84
C HIS A 145 2.27 -26.36 10.84
N SER A 146 2.67 -27.21 11.75
CA SER A 146 4.04 -27.71 11.87
C SER A 146 4.03 -29.22 11.98
N LEU A 147 5.20 -29.86 11.81
CA LEU A 147 5.35 -31.28 12.01
C LEU A 147 4.97 -31.66 13.45
N SER A 148 4.35 -32.82 13.64
CA SER A 148 4.01 -33.33 14.98
C SER A 148 5.24 -33.33 15.90
N GLY A 149 5.10 -32.69 17.06
CA GLY A 149 6.15 -32.56 18.06
C GLY A 149 7.06 -31.33 17.93
N SER A 150 6.93 -30.51 16.88
CA SER A 150 7.54 -29.18 16.85
C SER A 150 6.61 -28.18 17.56
N ASN A 151 7.16 -27.42 18.52
CA ASN A 151 6.40 -26.47 19.32
C ASN A 151 6.50 -25.07 18.72
N VAL A 152 5.67 -24.77 17.69
CA VAL A 152 5.64 -23.46 17.01
C VAL A 152 4.29 -22.80 17.26
N ALA A 153 4.30 -21.56 17.75
CA ALA A 153 3.11 -20.80 18.12
C ALA A 153 3.27 -19.30 17.80
N PHE A 154 2.23 -18.52 18.03
CA PHE A 154 2.31 -17.07 18.13
C PHE A 154 2.59 -16.65 19.57
N ASP A 155 3.04 -15.40 19.76
CA ASP A 155 3.09 -14.75 21.05
C ASP A 155 1.69 -14.18 21.36
N GLY A 156 0.80 -15.06 21.83
CA GLY A 156 -0.63 -14.82 22.00
C GLY A 156 -1.50 -15.68 21.09
N GLU A 157 -2.77 -15.30 20.90
CA GLU A 157 -3.73 -16.08 20.10
C GLU A 157 -3.53 -15.91 18.58
N LEU A 158 -3.05 -14.74 18.17
CA LEU A 158 -2.82 -14.41 16.76
C LEU A 158 -1.67 -13.40 16.61
N LEU A 159 -1.11 -13.30 15.40
CA LEU A 159 -0.17 -12.28 15.01
C LEU A 159 -0.85 -11.31 14.03
N SER A 160 -1.16 -10.10 14.49
CA SER A 160 -1.74 -9.04 13.66
C SER A 160 -0.63 -8.18 13.03
N CYS A 161 -0.67 -8.05 11.71
CA CYS A 161 0.30 -7.28 10.93
C CYS A 161 -0.44 -6.21 10.12
N SER A 162 0.04 -4.96 10.16
CA SER A 162 -0.51 -3.86 9.37
C SER A 162 0.48 -3.43 8.29
N GLY A 163 0.03 -3.35 7.05
CA GLY A 163 0.74 -2.77 5.92
C GLY A 163 0.01 -1.53 5.41
N ILE A 164 0.67 -0.78 4.54
CA ILE A 164 0.12 0.43 3.92
C ILE A 164 0.11 0.24 2.41
N VAL A 165 -1.01 0.56 1.77
CA VAL A 165 -1.12 0.80 0.34
C VAL A 165 -1.25 2.29 0.10
N VAL A 166 -0.58 2.78 -0.92
CA VAL A 166 -0.65 4.18 -1.37
C VAL A 166 -1.02 4.22 -2.84
N ASP A 167 -1.68 5.28 -3.23
CA ASP A 167 -1.96 5.57 -4.63
C ASP A 167 -0.72 5.77 -5.48
N GLN A 168 -0.88 5.69 -6.79
CA GLN A 168 0.11 6.18 -7.73
C GLN A 168 0.18 7.71 -7.73
N PRO A 169 1.32 8.30 -8.11
CA PRO A 169 1.43 9.73 -8.29
C PRO A 169 0.43 10.26 -9.31
N ALA A 170 -0.16 11.42 -9.02
CA ALA A 170 -1.08 12.10 -9.91
C ALA A 170 -0.43 13.33 -10.59
N ARG A 171 -1.07 13.82 -11.64
CA ARG A 171 -0.74 15.08 -12.30
C ARG A 171 -1.99 15.88 -12.64
N LEU A 172 -1.84 17.19 -12.74
CA LEU A 172 -2.87 18.06 -13.30
C LEU A 172 -2.50 18.49 -14.70
N ALA A 173 -3.51 18.52 -15.56
CA ALA A 173 -3.43 19.10 -16.89
C ALA A 173 -4.54 20.11 -17.07
N ILE A 174 -4.22 21.23 -17.75
CA ILE A 174 -5.21 22.22 -18.19
C ILE A 174 -5.44 22.09 -19.69
N ALA A 175 -6.69 22.11 -20.12
CA ALA A 175 -7.06 22.06 -21.52
C ALA A 175 -8.11 23.12 -21.83
N SER A 176 -8.10 23.61 -23.08
CA SER A 176 -9.16 24.48 -23.60
C SER A 176 -10.44 23.67 -23.87
N LEU A 177 -11.58 24.26 -23.58
CA LEU A 177 -12.89 23.73 -23.93
C LEU A 177 -13.36 24.16 -25.34
N GLY A 178 -12.46 24.76 -26.12
CA GLY A 178 -12.67 25.19 -27.48
C GLY A 178 -12.68 26.70 -27.67
N ASP A 179 -12.82 27.15 -28.92
CA ASP A 179 -12.92 28.55 -29.27
C ASP A 179 -14.27 29.13 -28.84
N HIS A 180 -14.25 30.34 -28.37
CA HIS A 180 -15.46 31.04 -27.91
C HIS A 180 -15.83 32.19 -28.85
N ARG A 181 -17.12 32.31 -29.13
CA ARG A 181 -17.68 33.47 -29.84
C ARG A 181 -18.31 34.43 -28.86
N VAL A 182 -18.30 35.70 -29.22
CA VAL A 182 -19.06 36.71 -28.47
C VAL A 182 -20.53 36.30 -28.43
N ASN A 183 -21.06 35.99 -27.30
CA ASN A 183 -22.41 35.53 -27.11
C ASN A 183 -23.06 36.19 -25.88
N ASN A 184 -23.68 37.33 -26.08
CA ASN A 184 -24.59 38.02 -25.15
C ASN A 184 -24.32 37.82 -23.64
N ASN A 185 -23.07 37.95 -23.20
CA ASN A 185 -22.67 37.80 -21.82
C ASN A 185 -23.03 36.47 -21.11
N VAL A 186 -23.13 35.38 -21.87
CA VAL A 186 -23.38 34.04 -21.28
C VAL A 186 -22.12 33.50 -20.68
N VAL A 187 -22.20 33.08 -19.42
CA VAL A 187 -21.11 32.36 -18.74
C VAL A 187 -20.92 31.00 -19.41
N SER A 188 -19.70 30.70 -19.81
CA SER A 188 -19.33 29.39 -20.40
C SER A 188 -18.01 28.88 -19.78
N GLY A 189 -17.77 27.57 -19.90
CA GLY A 189 -16.49 26.98 -19.54
C GLY A 189 -15.44 27.33 -20.59
N PHE A 190 -14.31 27.90 -20.16
CA PHE A 190 -13.21 28.27 -21.04
C PHE A 190 -12.11 27.22 -21.03
N PHE A 191 -11.78 26.75 -19.85
CA PHE A 191 -10.77 25.70 -19.64
C PHE A 191 -11.28 24.67 -18.65
N THR A 192 -10.72 23.48 -18.73
CA THR A 192 -10.85 22.44 -17.70
C THR A 192 -9.50 22.10 -17.14
N VAL A 193 -9.42 21.95 -15.83
CA VAL A 193 -8.27 21.39 -15.12
C VAL A 193 -8.64 19.98 -14.67
N SER A 194 -7.94 18.98 -15.15
CA SER A 194 -8.22 17.57 -14.88
C SER A 194 -7.16 16.93 -14.01
N LEU A 195 -7.59 16.05 -13.10
CA LEU A 195 -6.73 15.19 -12.29
C LEU A 195 -6.50 13.88 -13.04
N LEU A 196 -5.24 13.58 -13.31
CA LEU A 196 -4.84 12.43 -14.14
C LEU A 196 -3.82 11.59 -13.38
N ARG A 197 -3.80 10.28 -13.63
CA ARG A 197 -2.71 9.42 -13.21
C ARG A 197 -1.44 9.82 -13.96
N ALA A 198 -0.32 9.93 -13.22
CA ALA A 198 0.92 10.41 -13.83
C ALA A 198 1.49 9.43 -14.88
N SER A 199 1.32 8.12 -14.67
CA SER A 199 1.91 7.07 -15.50
C SER A 199 1.30 6.98 -16.90
N ASP A 200 -0.02 7.06 -17.04
CA ASP A 200 -0.73 6.78 -18.29
C ASP A 200 -1.76 7.85 -18.71
N GLY A 201 -2.04 8.81 -17.85
CA GLY A 201 -3.01 9.87 -18.10
C GLY A 201 -4.47 9.49 -17.90
N THR A 202 -4.73 8.36 -17.26
CA THR A 202 -6.09 7.98 -16.86
C THR A 202 -6.70 9.05 -15.95
N LEU A 203 -7.95 9.40 -16.21
CA LEU A 203 -8.70 10.37 -15.40
C LEU A 203 -8.97 9.78 -14.00
N LEU A 204 -8.59 10.51 -12.96
CA LEU A 204 -8.79 10.10 -11.56
C LEU A 204 -9.88 10.95 -10.90
N THR A 205 -10.68 10.35 -10.04
CA THR A 205 -11.61 11.07 -9.16
C THR A 205 -10.92 11.36 -7.83
N ASN A 206 -11.05 12.58 -7.31
CA ASN A 206 -10.52 12.91 -6.00
C ASN A 206 -11.40 12.33 -4.89
N ALA A 207 -10.91 11.28 -4.24
CA ALA A 207 -11.58 10.58 -3.14
C ALA A 207 -10.83 10.71 -1.80
N THR A 208 -9.99 11.76 -1.67
CA THR A 208 -9.18 12.00 -0.45
C THR A 208 -9.99 12.52 0.75
N GLY A 209 -11.27 12.85 0.57
CA GLY A 209 -12.09 13.52 1.57
C GLY A 209 -11.80 15.02 1.72
N SER A 210 -10.90 15.58 0.90
CA SER A 210 -10.52 17.00 0.92
C SER A 210 -10.33 17.53 -0.49
N ASP A 211 -10.63 18.82 -0.69
CA ASP A 211 -10.53 19.45 -2.01
C ASP A 211 -9.07 19.61 -2.46
N ILE A 212 -8.80 19.38 -3.74
CA ILE A 212 -7.60 19.86 -4.41
C ILE A 212 -7.91 21.27 -4.91
N ILE A 213 -7.12 22.25 -4.44
CA ILE A 213 -7.34 23.66 -4.80
C ILE A 213 -6.29 24.06 -5.83
N VAL A 214 -6.75 24.54 -6.98
CA VAL A 214 -5.91 24.99 -8.10
C VAL A 214 -6.07 26.46 -8.33
N ASN A 215 -4.96 27.19 -8.40
CA ASN A 215 -4.93 28.59 -8.77
C ASN A 215 -4.34 28.76 -10.15
N CYS A 216 -5.03 29.49 -11.01
CA CYS A 216 -4.60 29.82 -12.37
C CYS A 216 -4.29 31.32 -12.52
N VAL A 217 -3.52 31.64 -13.55
CA VAL A 217 -3.22 33.03 -13.94
C VAL A 217 -3.23 33.16 -15.45
N THR A 218 -3.63 34.34 -15.95
CA THR A 218 -3.48 34.71 -17.34
C THR A 218 -2.01 34.96 -17.69
N LEU A 219 -1.59 34.58 -18.89
CA LEU A 219 -0.23 34.84 -19.36
C LEU A 219 -0.13 36.21 -20.02
N PRO A 220 0.99 36.94 -19.85
CA PRO A 220 1.15 38.29 -20.33
C PRO A 220 1.28 38.39 -21.87
N ASP A 221 1.59 37.28 -22.55
CA ASP A 221 1.69 37.18 -24.02
C ASP A 221 0.33 36.89 -24.69
N ALA A 222 -0.76 36.82 -23.91
CA ALA A 222 -2.11 36.75 -24.44
C ALA A 222 -2.48 38.07 -25.17
N THR A 223 -3.12 37.92 -26.34
CA THR A 223 -3.58 39.12 -27.10
C THR A 223 -4.92 39.65 -26.60
N ALA A 224 -5.75 38.81 -26.01
CA ALA A 224 -6.96 39.17 -25.30
C ALA A 224 -6.64 39.75 -23.90
N LYS A 225 -7.39 40.76 -23.47
CA LYS A 225 -7.22 41.42 -22.20
C LYS A 225 -8.41 41.19 -21.29
N GLU A 226 -8.15 40.73 -20.07
CA GLU A 226 -9.17 40.59 -19.03
C GLU A 226 -9.76 41.97 -18.67
N GLY A 227 -11.07 42.01 -18.44
CA GLY A 227 -11.83 43.23 -18.21
C GLY A 227 -12.19 44.02 -19.47
N LYS A 228 -11.61 43.68 -20.64
CA LYS A 228 -11.90 44.31 -21.91
C LYS A 228 -12.51 43.33 -22.95
N ASP A 229 -11.90 42.17 -23.10
CA ASP A 229 -12.30 41.17 -24.09
C ASP A 229 -13.04 39.97 -23.45
N PHE A 230 -12.72 39.70 -22.20
CA PHE A 230 -13.32 38.63 -21.38
C PHE A 230 -13.21 38.93 -19.90
N VAL A 231 -13.96 38.23 -19.08
CA VAL A 231 -13.82 38.19 -17.60
C VAL A 231 -13.94 36.75 -17.13
N PHE A 232 -13.02 36.29 -16.28
CA PHE A 232 -13.16 35.05 -15.55
C PHE A 232 -14.09 35.23 -14.35
N THR A 233 -14.90 34.21 -14.06
CA THR A 233 -15.79 34.20 -12.89
C THR A 233 -15.20 33.40 -11.73
N ASN A 234 -14.23 32.49 -11.99
CA ASN A 234 -13.60 31.62 -10.99
C ASN A 234 -12.16 31.26 -11.38
N LEU A 235 -11.26 32.25 -11.45
CA LEU A 235 -9.85 32.00 -11.80
C LEU A 235 -9.02 31.43 -10.64
N HIS A 236 -9.42 31.77 -9.41
CA HIS A 236 -8.75 31.37 -8.19
C HIS A 236 -9.59 30.38 -7.41
N ASP A 237 -8.93 29.56 -6.58
CA ASP A 237 -9.57 28.57 -5.72
C ASP A 237 -10.49 27.59 -6.47
N LEU A 238 -10.05 27.19 -7.69
CA LEU A 238 -10.72 26.10 -8.41
C LEU A 238 -10.65 24.83 -7.57
N ARG A 239 -11.78 24.17 -7.37
CA ARG A 239 -11.88 23.02 -6.50
C ARG A 239 -12.21 21.75 -7.30
N ILE A 240 -11.34 20.73 -7.17
CA ILE A 240 -11.68 19.36 -7.49
C ILE A 240 -12.10 18.72 -6.18
N SER A 241 -13.41 18.57 -5.97
CA SER A 241 -13.97 18.12 -4.68
C SER A 241 -13.45 16.74 -4.29
N GLY A 242 -13.19 16.57 -2.99
CA GLY A 242 -12.68 15.32 -2.40
C GLY A 242 -13.74 14.25 -2.13
N ASP A 243 -14.95 14.38 -2.70
CA ASP A 243 -16.11 13.52 -2.43
C ASP A 243 -16.13 12.20 -3.24
N GLY A 244 -15.09 11.92 -4.03
CA GLY A 244 -14.99 10.72 -4.87
C GLY A 244 -15.72 10.78 -6.20
N ASN A 245 -16.36 11.93 -6.54
CA ASN A 245 -17.16 12.08 -7.74
C ASN A 245 -16.59 13.08 -8.77
N HIS A 246 -15.55 13.83 -8.38
CA HIS A 246 -14.99 14.90 -9.19
C HIS A 246 -13.56 14.59 -9.63
N SER A 247 -13.34 14.69 -10.93
CA SER A 247 -12.03 14.49 -11.57
C SER A 247 -11.47 15.77 -12.20
N SER A 248 -12.25 16.84 -12.22
CA SER A 248 -11.89 18.10 -12.88
C SER A 248 -12.62 19.28 -12.29
N ALA A 249 -12.09 20.47 -12.57
CA ALA A 249 -12.74 21.75 -12.30
C ALA A 249 -12.67 22.65 -13.55
N ASN A 250 -13.75 23.38 -13.82
CA ASN A 250 -13.81 24.28 -14.97
C ASN A 250 -13.48 25.72 -14.57
N VAL A 251 -12.65 26.37 -15.37
CA VAL A 251 -12.48 27.83 -15.35
C VAL A 251 -13.57 28.41 -16.23
N ASN A 252 -14.49 29.12 -15.61
CA ASN A 252 -15.62 29.73 -16.28
C ASN A 252 -15.37 31.22 -16.52
N GLY A 253 -15.98 31.76 -17.55
CA GLY A 253 -15.86 33.17 -17.89
C GLY A 253 -16.96 33.65 -18.84
N VAL A 254 -16.87 34.91 -19.16
CA VAL A 254 -17.76 35.59 -20.10
C VAL A 254 -16.90 36.30 -21.13
N VAL A 255 -17.20 36.11 -22.42
CA VAL A 255 -16.61 36.92 -23.51
C VAL A 255 -17.40 38.22 -23.60
N LEU A 256 -16.69 39.33 -23.48
CA LEU A 256 -17.27 40.65 -23.48
C LEU A 256 -17.52 41.16 -24.92
N PHE A 257 -18.58 41.89 -25.12
CA PHE A 257 -18.84 42.56 -26.40
C PHE A 257 -17.74 43.58 -26.67
N SER A 258 -17.17 43.57 -27.86
CA SER A 258 -16.15 44.51 -28.33
C SER A 258 -16.39 44.82 -29.78
N THR A 259 -16.15 46.09 -30.19
CA THR A 259 -16.20 46.54 -31.58
C THR A 259 -14.99 46.12 -32.41
N ASP A 260 -13.92 45.63 -31.75
CA ASP A 260 -12.74 45.10 -32.40
C ASP A 260 -13.05 43.74 -33.00
N THR A 261 -12.84 43.56 -34.29
CA THR A 261 -13.18 42.36 -35.07
C THR A 261 -12.01 41.41 -35.20
N SER A 262 -10.84 41.69 -34.60
CA SER A 262 -9.67 40.81 -34.63
C SER A 262 -9.87 39.57 -33.75
N GLU A 263 -9.42 38.43 -34.21
CA GLU A 263 -9.29 37.23 -33.35
C GLU A 263 -8.26 37.47 -32.25
N LYS A 264 -8.57 37.04 -31.03
CA LYS A 264 -7.69 37.24 -29.86
C LYS A 264 -7.49 35.94 -29.10
N GLN A 265 -6.27 35.72 -28.62
CA GLN A 265 -5.92 34.55 -27.83
C GLN A 265 -5.98 34.86 -26.35
N VAL A 266 -6.61 33.97 -25.61
CA VAL A 266 -6.57 33.87 -24.16
C VAL A 266 -5.64 32.74 -23.80
N LYS A 267 -4.64 32.99 -22.94
CA LYS A 267 -3.70 31.98 -22.45
C LYS A 267 -3.78 31.92 -20.94
N LEU A 268 -3.88 30.71 -20.43
CA LEU A 268 -3.98 30.44 -19.00
C LEU A 268 -2.89 29.47 -18.56
N LYS A 269 -2.41 29.66 -17.33
CA LYS A 269 -1.40 28.80 -16.71
C LYS A 269 -1.82 28.39 -15.29
N ILE A 270 -1.63 27.13 -14.93
CA ILE A 270 -1.68 26.69 -13.53
C ILE A 270 -0.51 27.31 -12.77
N LYS A 271 -0.81 28.15 -11.77
CA LYS A 271 0.17 28.83 -10.93
C LYS A 271 0.60 27.99 -9.75
N SER A 272 -0.37 27.45 -9.01
CA SER A 272 -0.13 26.66 -7.81
C SER A 272 -1.23 25.63 -7.58
N VAL A 273 -0.86 24.57 -6.89
CA VAL A 273 -1.75 23.48 -6.46
C VAL A 273 -1.59 23.32 -4.96
N ASN A 274 -2.71 23.29 -4.24
CA ASN A 274 -2.76 22.88 -2.85
C ASN A 274 -3.47 21.54 -2.78
N GLN A 275 -2.73 20.48 -2.43
CA GLN A 275 -3.22 19.11 -2.35
C GLN A 275 -3.49 18.68 -0.92
N PRO A 276 -4.34 17.68 -0.69
CA PRO A 276 -4.60 17.11 0.63
C PRO A 276 -3.33 16.62 1.31
N THR A 277 -3.20 16.88 2.61
CA THR A 277 -2.06 16.43 3.41
C THR A 277 -2.04 14.90 3.51
N GLY A 278 -0.88 14.30 3.25
CA GLY A 278 -0.68 12.85 3.30
C GLY A 278 -0.96 12.11 1.99
N ALA A 279 -1.63 12.75 1.02
CA ALA A 279 -1.81 12.18 -0.32
C ALA A 279 -0.48 12.10 -1.10
N GLN A 280 -0.44 11.26 -2.13
CA GLN A 280 0.69 11.20 -3.06
C GLN A 280 0.89 12.54 -3.77
N PRO A 281 2.12 12.89 -4.21
CA PRO A 281 2.37 14.15 -4.86
C PRO A 281 1.57 14.34 -6.15
N ILE A 282 1.01 15.54 -6.33
CA ILE A 282 0.42 15.99 -7.59
C ILE A 282 1.45 16.83 -8.34
N SER A 283 1.82 16.40 -9.51
CA SER A 283 2.74 17.12 -10.40
C SER A 283 1.98 17.97 -11.44
N VAL A 284 2.68 18.97 -12.00
CA VAL A 284 2.20 19.73 -13.17
C VAL A 284 3.38 19.88 -14.11
N SER A 285 3.37 19.16 -15.23
CA SER A 285 4.42 19.29 -16.24
C SER A 285 4.32 20.65 -16.97
N ASP A 286 5.43 21.15 -17.50
CA ASP A 286 5.42 22.42 -18.23
C ASP A 286 4.54 22.38 -19.48
N ALA A 287 4.44 21.24 -20.16
CA ALA A 287 3.58 21.04 -21.32
C ALA A 287 2.09 21.07 -21.00
N GLU A 288 1.71 20.65 -19.79
CA GLU A 288 0.30 20.54 -19.35
C GLU A 288 -0.13 21.68 -18.45
N ARG A 289 0.82 22.57 -18.13
CA ARG A 289 0.60 23.72 -17.25
C ARG A 289 -0.13 24.86 -17.92
N THR A 290 -0.14 24.93 -19.27
CA THR A 290 -0.69 26.03 -20.04
C THR A 290 -1.69 25.54 -21.08
N ALA A 291 -2.71 26.34 -21.31
CA ALA A 291 -3.67 26.12 -22.41
C ALA A 291 -4.09 27.48 -23.00
N GLU A 292 -4.55 27.44 -24.24
CA GLU A 292 -5.02 28.63 -24.95
C GLU A 292 -6.32 28.37 -25.73
N PHE A 293 -7.12 29.40 -25.91
CA PHE A 293 -8.23 29.41 -26.84
C PHE A 293 -8.34 30.74 -27.58
N THR A 294 -9.09 30.74 -28.68
CA THR A 294 -9.33 31.93 -29.48
C THR A 294 -10.73 32.47 -29.26
N ILE A 295 -10.82 33.78 -29.00
CA ILE A 295 -12.09 34.53 -29.06
C ILE A 295 -12.32 34.89 -30.50
N ARG A 296 -13.42 34.35 -31.08
CA ARG A 296 -13.91 34.65 -32.45
C ARG A 296 -15.18 35.47 -32.36
N LYS A 297 -15.38 36.34 -33.33
CA LYS A 297 -16.57 37.18 -33.48
C LYS A 297 -17.48 36.69 -34.55
#